data_729966ffecc4c73049e0b76a34c8be16
#
_entry.id   729966ffecc4c73049e0b76a34c8be16
#
_cell.length_a   1.000
_cell.length_b   1.000
_cell.length_c   1.000
_cell.angle_alpha   90.00
_cell.angle_beta   90.00
_cell.angle_gamma   90.00
#
_symmetry.space_group_name_H-M   'P 1'
#
loop_
_entity.id
_entity.type
_entity.pdbx_description
1 polymer ?
#
loop_
_entity_poly.entity_id
_entity_poly.type
_entity_poly.pdbx_seq_one_letter_code
_entity_poly.pdbx_strand_id
1 'polypeptide(L)'
;MEYSRSEAVYNHRMAGRIRRLHIKPMNGDEQNIAAHSWGVAMILLDLFPSVSRNCLVFALRHDVPEIVTGDIPANVKWEHPPLQNTLEWIEKGFLEKMGWPTEHEGTVHWDKEKTYIRIADRVELLFYCLEQIYMGNLLLMDVFENVREKLNDDLRKLDPPQAVDVQEYIKAYSGFLADKFSKNYKVPCDVLSIS
;
A
#
# COMPACT_ATOMS: atom_id res chain seq x y z
N MET A 1 23.87 -17.27 1.65
CA MET A 1 24.54 -16.63 2.79
C MET A 1 23.59 -15.57 3.31
N GLU A 2 23.26 -15.63 4.59
CA GLU A 2 22.39 -14.66 5.25
C GLU A 2 23.14 -13.36 5.51
N TYR A 3 22.40 -12.24 5.54
CA TYR A 3 22.95 -10.95 5.93
C TYR A 3 23.28 -10.93 7.42
N SER A 4 24.38 -10.28 7.76
CA SER A 4 24.70 -9.94 9.15
C SER A 4 23.63 -8.99 9.72
N ARG A 5 23.54 -8.90 11.04
CA ARG A 5 22.60 -7.96 11.70
C ARG A 5 22.84 -6.51 11.26
N SER A 6 24.08 -6.12 11.04
CA SER A 6 24.42 -4.75 10.58
C SER A 6 23.94 -4.48 9.15
N GLU A 7 24.12 -5.46 8.25
CA GLU A 7 23.60 -5.39 6.88
C GLU A 7 22.07 -5.35 6.85
N ALA A 8 21.41 -6.14 7.68
CA ALA A 8 19.95 -6.09 7.80
C ALA A 8 19.46 -4.70 8.24
N VAL A 9 20.07 -4.12 9.28
CA VAL A 9 19.73 -2.75 9.73
C VAL A 9 20.00 -1.72 8.64
N TYR A 10 21.12 -1.83 7.91
CA TYR A 10 21.42 -0.95 6.78
C TYR A 10 20.35 -1.06 5.69
N ASN A 11 19.98 -2.26 5.29
CA ASN A 11 18.99 -2.50 4.26
C ASN A 11 17.60 -1.92 4.64
N HIS A 12 17.15 -2.10 5.89
CA HIS A 12 15.89 -1.47 6.36
C HIS A 12 15.92 0.05 6.20
N ARG A 13 17.03 0.67 6.62
CA ARG A 13 17.16 2.13 6.58
C ARG A 13 17.24 2.66 5.16
N MET A 14 17.87 1.92 4.25
CA MET A 14 17.98 2.31 2.84
C MET A 14 16.67 2.08 2.10
N ALA A 15 16.01 0.94 2.31
CA ALA A 15 14.70 0.66 1.73
C ALA A 15 13.68 1.76 2.06
N GLY A 16 13.62 2.20 3.32
CA GLY A 16 12.72 3.26 3.73
C GLY A 16 12.91 4.60 3.02
N ARG A 17 14.00 4.81 2.29
CA ARG A 17 14.28 6.03 1.53
C ARG A 17 13.85 5.96 0.06
N ILE A 18 13.45 4.79 -0.42
CA ILE A 18 13.02 4.62 -1.80
C ILE A 18 11.74 5.43 -2.00
N ARG A 19 11.73 6.23 -3.07
CA ARG A 19 10.58 7.06 -3.44
C ARG A 19 9.57 6.22 -4.18
N ARG A 20 8.33 6.35 -3.78
CA ARG A 20 7.18 5.73 -4.45
C ARG A 20 6.66 6.66 -5.55
N LEU A 21 6.03 6.05 -6.56
CA LEU A 21 5.42 6.79 -7.67
C LEU A 21 6.39 7.77 -8.37
N HIS A 22 7.68 7.44 -8.37
CA HIS A 22 8.78 8.30 -8.84
C HIS A 22 8.68 8.74 -10.30
N ILE A 23 7.79 8.11 -11.10
CA ILE A 23 7.51 8.49 -12.50
C ILE A 23 6.47 9.61 -12.63
N LYS A 24 5.84 10.03 -11.53
CA LYS A 24 4.86 11.11 -11.50
C LYS A 24 5.42 12.30 -10.71
N PRO A 25 5.25 13.54 -11.19
CA PRO A 25 5.57 14.71 -10.38
C PRO A 25 4.57 14.85 -9.23
N MET A 26 5.05 15.16 -8.03
CA MET A 26 4.25 15.33 -6.83
C MET A 26 4.17 16.78 -6.40
N ASN A 27 3.04 17.18 -5.79
CA ASN A 27 2.89 18.46 -5.12
C ASN A 27 3.26 18.27 -3.63
N GLY A 28 4.29 18.98 -3.17
CA GLY A 28 4.79 18.85 -1.79
C GLY A 28 5.74 17.65 -1.63
N ASP A 29 5.66 16.99 -0.47
CA ASP A 29 6.56 15.89 -0.13
C ASP A 29 6.25 14.63 -0.92
N GLU A 30 7.31 14.04 -1.48
CA GLU A 30 7.21 12.73 -2.15
C GLU A 30 7.11 11.61 -1.10
N GLN A 31 6.20 10.69 -1.30
CA GLN A 31 6.07 9.52 -0.45
C GLN A 31 7.27 8.59 -0.63
N ASN A 32 7.76 8.04 0.47
CA ASN A 32 8.76 6.99 0.49
C ASN A 32 8.21 5.71 1.14
N ILE A 33 8.93 4.60 0.98
CA ILE A 33 8.51 3.30 1.52
C ILE A 33 8.28 3.34 3.04
N ALA A 34 9.09 4.07 3.81
CA ALA A 34 8.91 4.12 5.26
C ALA A 34 7.59 4.79 5.65
N ALA A 35 7.24 5.92 5.03
CA ALA A 35 5.99 6.62 5.28
C ALA A 35 4.78 5.76 4.85
N HIS A 36 4.87 5.15 3.67
CA HIS A 36 3.86 4.24 3.15
C HIS A 36 3.63 3.04 4.09
N SER A 37 4.67 2.27 4.39
CA SER A 37 4.54 1.07 5.23
C SER A 37 4.02 1.40 6.63
N TRP A 38 4.38 2.56 7.18
CA TRP A 38 3.79 3.05 8.43
C TRP A 38 2.30 3.33 8.27
N GLY A 39 1.89 4.03 7.20
CA GLY A 39 0.49 4.30 6.89
C GLY A 39 -0.32 3.01 6.71
N VAL A 40 0.21 2.03 5.96
CA VAL A 40 -0.40 0.70 5.80
C VAL A 40 -0.62 0.02 7.14
N ALA A 41 0.40 0.04 8.02
CA ALA A 41 0.30 -0.58 9.34
C ALA A 41 -0.76 0.10 10.23
N MET A 42 -0.88 1.42 10.19
CA MET A 42 -1.90 2.16 10.95
C MET A 42 -3.31 1.88 10.43
N ILE A 43 -3.53 1.93 9.11
CA ILE A 43 -4.82 1.59 8.50
C ILE A 43 -5.21 0.13 8.79
N LEU A 44 -4.24 -0.77 8.76
CA LEU A 44 -4.46 -2.18 9.11
C LEU A 44 -4.97 -2.35 10.55
N LEU A 45 -4.40 -1.61 11.51
CA LEU A 45 -4.82 -1.62 12.90
C LEU A 45 -6.19 -0.98 13.11
N ASP A 46 -6.50 0.09 12.38
CA ASP A 46 -7.79 0.77 12.46
C ASP A 46 -8.94 -0.11 11.92
N LEU A 47 -8.73 -0.72 10.76
CA LEU A 47 -9.76 -1.51 10.07
C LEU A 47 -9.86 -2.96 10.59
N PHE A 48 -8.74 -3.55 11.01
CA PHE A 48 -8.63 -4.95 11.39
C PHE A 48 -7.86 -5.12 12.71
N PRO A 49 -8.38 -4.62 13.85
CA PRO A 49 -7.63 -4.53 15.11
C PRO A 49 -7.24 -5.89 15.71
N SER A 50 -7.80 -6.99 15.22
CA SER A 50 -7.50 -8.35 15.67
C SER A 50 -6.41 -9.07 14.86
N VAL A 51 -5.72 -8.37 13.94
CA VAL A 51 -4.63 -8.98 13.16
C VAL A 51 -3.48 -9.45 14.04
N SER A 52 -2.81 -10.49 13.59
CA SER A 52 -1.67 -11.05 14.31
C SER A 52 -0.47 -10.08 14.30
N ARG A 53 0.43 -10.26 15.28
CA ARG A 53 1.71 -9.55 15.28
C ARG A 53 2.50 -9.81 13.98
N ASN A 54 2.40 -11.02 13.42
CA ASN A 54 3.11 -11.38 12.20
C ASN A 54 2.55 -10.62 10.99
N CYS A 55 1.23 -10.46 10.91
CA CYS A 55 0.58 -9.64 9.91
C CYS A 55 1.08 -8.19 9.95
N LEU A 56 1.15 -7.59 11.13
CA LEU A 56 1.66 -6.23 11.31
C LEU A 56 3.15 -6.10 10.93
N VAL A 57 3.97 -7.08 11.33
CA VAL A 57 5.39 -7.12 10.95
C VAL A 57 5.54 -7.23 9.43
N PHE A 58 4.70 -8.03 8.78
CA PHE A 58 4.71 -8.13 7.32
C PHE A 58 4.30 -6.81 6.67
N ALA A 59 3.24 -6.16 7.13
CA ALA A 59 2.81 -4.85 6.63
C ALA A 59 3.91 -3.79 6.69
N LEU A 60 4.74 -3.81 7.75
CA LEU A 60 5.89 -2.90 7.88
C LEU A 60 7.08 -3.25 6.97
N ARG A 61 7.10 -4.45 6.38
CA ARG A 61 8.27 -4.99 5.67
C ARG A 61 8.00 -5.33 4.21
N HIS A 62 6.75 -5.31 3.76
CA HIS A 62 6.36 -5.87 2.46
C HIS A 62 7.10 -5.23 1.28
N ASP A 63 7.40 -3.93 1.35
CA ASP A 63 8.12 -3.19 0.32
C ASP A 63 9.64 -3.05 0.58
N VAL A 64 10.17 -3.59 1.70
CA VAL A 64 11.62 -3.54 1.94
C VAL A 64 12.44 -4.22 0.85
N PRO A 65 11.98 -5.31 0.21
CA PRO A 65 12.68 -5.92 -0.92
C PRO A 65 12.88 -5.00 -2.13
N GLU A 66 12.11 -3.93 -2.25
CA GLU A 66 12.28 -2.93 -3.32
C GLU A 66 13.64 -2.21 -3.26
N ILE A 67 14.44 -2.39 -2.19
CA ILE A 67 15.84 -1.94 -2.17
C ILE A 67 16.65 -2.56 -3.32
N VAL A 68 16.25 -3.72 -3.81
CA VAL A 68 16.94 -4.45 -4.89
C VAL A 68 16.33 -4.11 -6.27
N THR A 69 15.02 -3.96 -6.33
CA THR A 69 14.26 -3.80 -7.59
C THR A 69 13.91 -2.35 -7.90
N GLY A 70 13.88 -1.49 -6.88
CA GLY A 70 13.22 -0.20 -6.94
C GLY A 70 11.69 -0.34 -6.89
N ASP A 71 10.99 0.76 -6.66
CA ASP A 71 9.53 0.82 -6.77
C ASP A 71 9.11 0.73 -8.24
N ILE A 72 8.67 -0.45 -8.66
CA ILE A 72 8.14 -0.67 -10.02
C ILE A 72 6.63 -0.37 -9.99
N PRO A 73 6.14 0.52 -10.87
CA PRO A 73 4.72 0.86 -10.92
C PRO A 73 3.82 -0.37 -11.03
N ALA A 74 2.77 -0.42 -10.21
CA ALA A 74 1.91 -1.59 -10.08
C ALA A 74 1.23 -1.98 -11.41
N ASN A 75 0.83 -1.01 -12.24
CA ASN A 75 0.27 -1.26 -13.58
C ASN A 75 1.26 -2.03 -14.47
N VAL A 76 2.56 -1.71 -14.41
CA VAL A 76 3.60 -2.42 -15.18
C VAL A 76 3.70 -3.88 -14.73
N LYS A 77 3.65 -4.14 -13.41
CA LYS A 77 3.63 -5.50 -12.87
C LYS A 77 2.39 -6.27 -13.34
N TRP A 78 1.21 -5.63 -13.33
CA TRP A 78 -0.05 -6.27 -13.72
C TRP A 78 -0.15 -6.58 -15.21
N GLU A 79 0.38 -5.70 -16.06
CA GLU A 79 0.36 -5.87 -17.52
C GLU A 79 1.40 -6.88 -18.02
N HIS A 80 2.43 -7.17 -17.20
CA HIS A 80 3.54 -8.02 -17.56
C HIS A 80 3.78 -9.16 -16.54
N PRO A 81 2.94 -10.22 -16.51
CA PRO A 81 3.07 -11.31 -15.55
C PRO A 81 4.47 -11.97 -15.47
N PRO A 82 5.23 -12.14 -16.58
CA PRO A 82 6.59 -12.66 -16.49
C PRO A 82 7.54 -11.74 -15.70
N LEU A 83 7.36 -10.42 -15.80
CA LEU A 83 8.12 -9.45 -15.00
C LEU A 83 7.74 -9.58 -13.53
N GLN A 84 6.44 -9.62 -13.22
CA GLN A 84 5.97 -9.81 -11.85
C GLN A 84 6.58 -11.05 -11.20
N ASN A 85 6.54 -12.21 -11.88
CA ASN A 85 7.11 -13.45 -11.37
C ASN A 85 8.63 -13.33 -11.11
N THR A 86 9.34 -12.60 -11.98
CA THR A 86 10.79 -12.37 -11.81
C THR A 86 11.07 -11.49 -10.60
N LEU A 87 10.28 -10.43 -10.40
CA LEU A 87 10.40 -9.55 -9.23
C LEU A 87 10.12 -10.30 -7.94
N GLU A 88 9.03 -11.07 -7.89
CA GLU A 88 8.68 -11.91 -6.74
C GLU A 88 9.80 -12.92 -6.39
N TRP A 89 10.44 -13.50 -7.39
CA TRP A 89 11.59 -14.39 -7.19
C TRP A 89 12.80 -13.64 -6.60
N ILE A 90 13.11 -12.43 -7.09
CA ILE A 90 14.20 -11.59 -6.57
C ILE A 90 13.90 -11.18 -5.13
N GLU A 91 12.69 -10.70 -4.87
CA GLU A 91 12.24 -10.25 -3.56
C GLU A 91 12.26 -11.39 -2.53
N LYS A 92 11.80 -12.59 -2.91
CA LYS A 92 11.87 -13.79 -2.10
C LYS A 92 13.33 -14.12 -1.73
N GLY A 93 14.24 -14.10 -2.70
CA GLY A 93 15.67 -14.33 -2.45
C GLY A 93 16.31 -13.28 -1.52
N PHE A 94 15.83 -12.05 -1.55
CA PHE A 94 16.24 -11.00 -0.61
C PHE A 94 15.71 -11.29 0.81
N LEU A 95 14.42 -11.64 0.95
CA LEU A 95 13.82 -11.96 2.26
C LEU A 95 14.52 -13.16 2.92
N GLU A 96 14.86 -14.18 2.14
CA GLU A 96 15.63 -15.34 2.63
C GLU A 96 17.01 -14.93 3.18
N LYS A 97 17.72 -14.03 2.49
CA LYS A 97 19.00 -13.48 2.97
C LYS A 97 18.85 -12.64 4.24
N MET A 98 17.71 -11.98 4.39
CA MET A 98 17.36 -11.23 5.60
C MET A 98 17.01 -12.13 6.78
N GLY A 99 16.91 -13.46 6.58
CA GLY A 99 16.42 -14.41 7.58
C GLY A 99 14.94 -14.18 7.91
N TRP A 100 14.17 -13.61 6.97
CA TRP A 100 12.75 -13.37 7.16
C TRP A 100 11.93 -14.48 6.52
N PRO A 101 10.84 -14.90 7.16
CA PRO A 101 9.94 -15.86 6.55
C PRO A 101 9.33 -15.25 5.29
N THR A 102 9.46 -15.96 4.18
CA THR A 102 8.86 -15.61 2.89
C THR A 102 7.38 -15.98 2.82
N GLU A 103 7.00 -16.94 3.65
CA GLU A 103 5.61 -17.38 3.85
C GLU A 103 5.41 -17.61 5.35
N HIS A 104 4.29 -17.17 5.89
CA HIS A 104 3.90 -17.50 7.27
C HIS A 104 3.22 -18.86 7.28
N GLU A 105 3.99 -19.92 6.93
CA GLU A 105 3.52 -21.30 6.99
C GLU A 105 3.01 -21.59 8.40
N GLY A 106 1.75 -21.99 8.48
CA GLY A 106 1.16 -22.52 9.71
C GLY A 106 0.26 -21.58 10.54
N THR A 107 0.03 -20.33 10.12
CA THR A 107 -1.03 -19.53 10.75
C THR A 107 -2.37 -19.79 10.06
N VAL A 108 -3.34 -20.29 10.81
CA VAL A 108 -4.70 -20.68 10.34
C VAL A 108 -5.45 -19.55 9.61
N HIS A 109 -4.97 -18.30 9.69
CA HIS A 109 -5.63 -17.12 9.16
C HIS A 109 -4.79 -16.33 8.14
N TRP A 110 -3.67 -16.87 7.66
CA TRP A 110 -2.74 -16.11 6.83
C TRP A 110 -3.35 -15.61 5.51
N ASP A 111 -4.17 -16.40 4.85
CA ASP A 111 -4.82 -15.96 3.59
C ASP A 111 -5.80 -14.80 3.82
N LYS A 112 -6.48 -14.80 4.96
CA LYS A 112 -7.36 -13.69 5.36
C LYS A 112 -6.53 -12.45 5.70
N GLU A 113 -5.45 -12.60 6.45
CA GLU A 113 -4.54 -11.51 6.80
C GLU A 113 -3.83 -10.90 5.57
N LYS A 114 -3.44 -11.72 4.59
CA LYS A 114 -2.94 -11.23 3.29
C LYS A 114 -3.95 -10.33 2.59
N THR A 115 -5.23 -10.68 2.65
CA THR A 115 -6.29 -9.85 2.08
C THR A 115 -6.42 -8.52 2.83
N TYR A 116 -6.33 -8.52 4.15
CA TYR A 116 -6.34 -7.32 4.96
C TYR A 116 -5.17 -6.39 4.65
N ILE A 117 -3.95 -6.94 4.51
CA ILE A 117 -2.75 -6.17 4.15
C ILE A 117 -2.94 -5.52 2.78
N ARG A 118 -3.41 -6.27 1.76
CA ARG A 118 -3.67 -5.70 0.44
C ARG A 118 -4.71 -4.58 0.44
N ILE A 119 -5.74 -4.71 1.26
CA ILE A 119 -6.76 -3.66 1.43
C ILE A 119 -6.12 -2.43 2.07
N ALA A 120 -5.39 -2.60 3.17
CA ALA A 120 -4.72 -1.49 3.85
C ALA A 120 -3.69 -0.78 2.96
N ASP A 121 -2.90 -1.52 2.19
CA ASP A 121 -1.94 -1.00 1.20
C ASP A 121 -2.65 -0.16 0.12
N ARG A 122 -3.76 -0.67 -0.44
CA ARG A 122 -4.53 0.06 -1.44
C ARG A 122 -5.26 1.28 -0.88
N VAL A 123 -5.78 1.19 0.34
CA VAL A 123 -6.41 2.34 1.02
C VAL A 123 -5.37 3.43 1.28
N GLU A 124 -4.17 3.07 1.70
CA GLU A 124 -3.09 4.02 1.93
C GLU A 124 -2.70 4.74 0.63
N LEU A 125 -2.47 3.99 -0.44
CA LEU A 125 -2.17 4.56 -1.75
C LEU A 125 -3.33 5.42 -2.28
N LEU A 126 -4.58 4.99 -2.06
CA LEU A 126 -5.77 5.77 -2.42
C LEU A 126 -5.79 7.11 -1.70
N PHE A 127 -5.49 7.12 -0.41
CA PHE A 127 -5.42 8.34 0.41
C PHE A 127 -4.33 9.28 -0.06
N TYR A 128 -3.14 8.77 -0.34
CA TYR A 128 -2.07 9.57 -0.90
C TYR A 128 -2.45 10.19 -2.26
N CYS A 129 -3.09 9.42 -3.15
CA CYS A 129 -3.60 9.95 -4.42
C CYS A 129 -4.65 11.04 -4.20
N LEU A 130 -5.61 10.84 -3.28
CA LEU A 130 -6.62 11.84 -2.94
C LEU A 130 -6.00 13.13 -2.43
N GLU A 131 -5.04 13.06 -1.52
CA GLU A 131 -4.31 14.24 -1.01
C GLU A 131 -3.67 15.02 -2.16
N GLN A 132 -2.99 14.34 -3.06
CA GLN A 132 -2.37 14.94 -4.23
C GLN A 132 -3.39 15.59 -5.17
N ILE A 133 -4.52 14.92 -5.42
CA ILE A 133 -5.62 15.44 -6.26
C ILE A 133 -6.22 16.70 -5.62
N TYR A 134 -6.47 16.69 -4.31
CA TYR A 134 -6.95 17.86 -3.59
C TYR A 134 -5.95 19.02 -3.55
N MET A 135 -4.65 18.74 -3.66
CA MET A 135 -3.60 19.74 -3.88
C MET A 135 -3.47 20.19 -5.36
N GLY A 136 -4.35 19.73 -6.24
CA GLY A 136 -4.41 20.10 -7.66
C GLY A 136 -3.55 19.22 -8.58
N ASN A 137 -2.99 18.12 -8.09
CA ASN A 137 -2.21 17.20 -8.92
C ASN A 137 -3.12 16.15 -9.59
N LEU A 138 -3.73 16.53 -10.70
CA LEU A 138 -4.61 15.63 -11.47
C LEU A 138 -3.86 14.51 -12.23
N LEU A 139 -2.53 14.52 -12.24
CA LEU A 139 -1.72 13.47 -12.88
C LEU A 139 -1.79 12.13 -12.16
N LEU A 140 -2.37 12.09 -10.95
CA LEU A 140 -2.59 10.86 -10.22
C LEU A 140 -4.00 10.26 -10.39
N MET A 141 -4.86 10.86 -11.22
CA MET A 141 -6.22 10.35 -11.43
C MET A 141 -6.23 8.93 -11.99
N ASP A 142 -5.34 8.62 -12.92
CA ASP A 142 -5.20 7.27 -13.49
C ASP A 142 -4.77 6.24 -12.43
N VAL A 143 -3.84 6.60 -11.55
CA VAL A 143 -3.41 5.75 -10.43
C VAL A 143 -4.57 5.55 -9.46
N PHE A 144 -5.25 6.64 -9.08
CA PHE A 144 -6.39 6.61 -8.19
C PHE A 144 -7.49 5.66 -8.68
N GLU A 145 -7.91 5.79 -9.96
CA GLU A 145 -8.96 4.96 -10.55
C GLU A 145 -8.57 3.47 -10.58
N ASN A 146 -7.33 3.18 -10.99
CA ASN A 146 -6.82 1.81 -11.01
C ASN A 146 -6.79 1.17 -9.61
N VAL A 147 -6.33 1.92 -8.61
CA VAL A 147 -6.30 1.44 -7.22
C VAL A 147 -7.70 1.24 -6.68
N ARG A 148 -8.63 2.16 -6.96
CA ARG A 148 -10.04 2.06 -6.57
C ARG A 148 -10.70 0.79 -7.14
N GLU A 149 -10.49 0.50 -8.42
CA GLU A 149 -11.00 -0.72 -9.06
C GLU A 149 -10.47 -1.98 -8.36
N LYS A 150 -9.16 -2.06 -8.15
CA LYS A 150 -8.54 -3.20 -7.48
C LYS A 150 -8.96 -3.34 -6.01
N LEU A 151 -9.19 -2.23 -5.33
CA LEU A 151 -9.72 -2.23 -3.97
C LEU A 151 -11.13 -2.81 -3.93
N ASN A 152 -12.00 -2.41 -4.85
CA ASN A 152 -13.35 -2.98 -4.97
C ASN A 152 -13.33 -4.50 -5.17
N ASP A 153 -12.38 -5.03 -5.96
CA ASP A 153 -12.21 -6.47 -6.13
C ASP A 153 -11.80 -7.19 -4.83
N ASP A 154 -10.98 -6.55 -4.00
CA ASP A 154 -10.60 -7.13 -2.71
C ASP A 154 -11.72 -7.00 -1.66
N LEU A 155 -12.49 -5.92 -1.67
CA LEU A 155 -13.63 -5.76 -0.76
C LEU A 155 -14.69 -6.85 -0.95
N ARG A 156 -14.87 -7.36 -2.17
CA ARG A 156 -15.77 -8.50 -2.45
C ARG A 156 -15.34 -9.82 -1.78
N LYS A 157 -14.10 -9.91 -1.29
CA LYS A 157 -13.56 -11.07 -0.57
C LYS A 157 -13.76 -10.99 0.94
N LEU A 158 -14.21 -9.83 1.45
CA LEU A 158 -14.51 -9.61 2.85
C LEU A 158 -15.94 -10.04 3.20
N ASP A 159 -16.16 -10.30 4.47
CA ASP A 159 -17.51 -10.38 5.02
C ASP A 159 -18.20 -9.01 4.86
N PRO A 160 -19.52 -8.97 4.53
CA PRO A 160 -20.23 -7.72 4.23
C PRO A 160 -20.06 -6.62 5.28
N PRO A 161 -20.11 -6.85 6.59
CA PRO A 161 -19.86 -5.81 7.59
C PRO A 161 -18.48 -5.21 7.47
N GLN A 162 -17.44 -6.03 7.28
CA GLN A 162 -16.06 -5.54 7.13
C GLN A 162 -15.89 -4.70 5.85
N ALA A 163 -16.52 -5.09 4.76
CA ALA A 163 -16.48 -4.30 3.52
C ALA A 163 -17.13 -2.93 3.71
N VAL A 164 -18.26 -2.86 4.43
CA VAL A 164 -18.93 -1.60 4.78
C VAL A 164 -18.04 -0.73 5.65
N ASP A 165 -17.39 -1.30 6.67
CA ASP A 165 -16.48 -0.55 7.55
C ASP A 165 -15.34 0.11 6.75
N VAL A 166 -14.74 -0.61 5.79
CA VAL A 166 -13.69 -0.06 4.92
C VAL A 166 -14.24 1.08 4.05
N GLN A 167 -15.43 0.91 3.46
CA GLN A 167 -16.05 1.94 2.63
C GLN A 167 -16.36 3.20 3.45
N GLU A 168 -16.87 3.06 4.67
CA GLU A 168 -17.14 4.18 5.57
C GLU A 168 -15.85 4.89 6.01
N TYR A 169 -14.78 4.15 6.29
CA TYR A 169 -13.48 4.69 6.61
C TYR A 169 -12.93 5.58 5.47
N ILE A 170 -13.00 5.09 4.24
CA ILE A 170 -12.56 5.84 3.06
C ILE A 170 -13.43 7.08 2.85
N LYS A 171 -14.75 6.93 2.98
CA LYS A 171 -15.69 8.05 2.85
C LYS A 171 -15.45 9.14 3.89
N ALA A 172 -15.18 8.75 5.14
CA ALA A 172 -14.90 9.69 6.23
C ALA A 172 -13.64 10.52 5.94
N TYR A 173 -12.55 9.87 5.49
CA TYR A 173 -11.32 10.57 5.13
C TYR A 173 -11.49 11.48 3.90
N SER A 174 -12.17 10.99 2.87
CA SER A 174 -12.47 11.77 1.67
C SER A 174 -13.30 13.02 1.99
N GLY A 175 -14.32 12.90 2.87
CA GLY A 175 -15.11 14.00 3.35
C GLY A 175 -14.28 15.02 4.13
N PHE A 176 -13.40 14.56 5.00
CA PHE A 176 -12.47 15.44 5.73
C PHE A 176 -11.57 16.23 4.77
N LEU A 177 -11.01 15.59 3.75
CA LEU A 177 -10.19 16.28 2.75
C LEU A 177 -11.02 17.29 1.95
N ALA A 178 -12.24 16.93 1.54
CA ALA A 178 -13.13 17.82 0.84
C ALA A 178 -13.41 19.09 1.66
N ASP A 179 -13.74 18.98 2.93
CA ASP A 179 -13.97 20.11 3.83
C ASP A 179 -12.71 20.98 4.00
N LYS A 180 -11.55 20.32 4.16
CA LYS A 180 -10.27 21.00 4.38
C LYS A 180 -9.80 21.80 3.16
N PHE A 181 -10.03 21.26 1.96
CA PHE A 181 -9.53 21.84 0.70
C PHE A 181 -10.62 22.52 -0.14
N SER A 182 -11.94 22.46 0.25
CA SER A 182 -13.07 23.04 -0.47
C SER A 182 -12.93 24.51 -0.84
N LYS A 183 -12.12 25.26 -0.12
CA LYS A 183 -11.85 26.68 -0.40
C LYS A 183 -10.92 26.90 -1.59
N ASN A 184 -10.15 25.91 -1.99
CA ASN A 184 -9.06 26.06 -2.97
C ASN A 184 -9.29 25.30 -4.28
N TYR A 185 -10.01 24.18 -4.27
CA TYR A 185 -10.24 23.33 -5.46
C TYR A 185 -11.61 22.67 -5.43
N LYS A 186 -12.33 22.71 -6.57
CA LYS A 186 -13.52 21.89 -6.79
C LYS A 186 -13.07 20.54 -7.36
N VAL A 187 -12.96 19.53 -6.52
CA VAL A 187 -12.81 18.15 -6.98
C VAL A 187 -14.18 17.66 -7.45
N PRO A 188 -14.30 17.00 -8.61
CA PRO A 188 -15.54 16.42 -9.07
C PRO A 188 -16.13 15.45 -8.03
N CYS A 189 -17.40 15.61 -7.67
CA CYS A 189 -18.06 14.79 -6.64
C CYS A 189 -18.10 13.30 -6.99
N ASP A 190 -17.96 12.95 -8.25
CA ASP A 190 -18.04 11.59 -8.78
C ASP A 190 -16.79 10.75 -8.42
N VAL A 191 -15.69 11.40 -8.03
CA VAL A 191 -14.44 10.74 -7.60
C VAL A 191 -14.61 9.97 -6.29
N LEU A 192 -15.64 10.30 -5.50
CA LEU A 192 -15.82 9.79 -4.14
C LEU A 192 -16.76 8.57 -4.05
N SER A 193 -17.42 8.16 -5.14
CA SER A 193 -18.32 7.01 -5.11
C SER A 193 -17.54 5.70 -5.25
N ILE A 194 -17.28 5.04 -4.12
CA ILE A 194 -16.90 3.63 -4.06
C ILE A 194 -18.21 2.84 -4.06
N SER A 195 -18.54 2.23 -5.20
CA SER A 195 -19.74 1.41 -5.38
C SER A 195 -19.47 -0.05 -5.02
#